data_b42d1bcb2a6f4da8a093e67003b017df
#
_entry.id   b42d1bcb2a6f4da8a093e67003b017df
#
_cell.length_a   1.000
_cell.length_b   1.000
_cell.length_c   1.000
_cell.angle_alpha   90.00
_cell.angle_beta   90.00
_cell.angle_gamma   90.00
#
_symmetry.space_group_name_H-M   'P 1'
#
loop_
_entity.id
_entity.type
_entity.pdbx_description
1 polymer ?
#
loop_
_entity_poly.entity_id
_entity_poly.type
_entity_poly.pdbx_seq_one_letter_code
_entity_poly.pdbx_strand_id
1 'polypeptide(L)'
;MDTTETNNAAATLELTKAPRKAPVLDVRDIPQAPGPEKGVLALMAMDPATYVGQCVTLGMTEDYFYLPAHKLLWRLFQTRYNKNEPIDIVSITQALEDMHQLEAVGGSAGLAEIYSFTTTGAYFEHYLNILKDKFILRSIIDIANQSTTQAFDNPDDVAELLDSVETHIFQIRERYNSAKDEQSLASILKQAVINFEKFIASKGQIQGLTTGFEELDKKSNGLKPGDMSVSYTHLTLPTNREV
;
A
#
# COMPACT_ATOMS: atom_id res chain seq x y z
N MET A 1 -5.86 -16.32 -83.38
CA MET A 1 -7.00 -16.74 -82.60
C MET A 1 -6.53 -16.87 -81.16
N ASP A 2 -6.86 -15.84 -80.41
CA ASP A 2 -6.38 -15.61 -79.12
C ASP A 2 -7.04 -16.50 -78.08
N THR A 3 -6.23 -17.01 -77.20
CA THR A 3 -6.69 -17.53 -75.93
C THR A 3 -5.88 -16.84 -74.78
N THR A 4 -6.55 -15.90 -74.12
CA THR A 4 -6.11 -15.19 -73.00
C THR A 4 -6.05 -16.09 -71.75
N GLU A 5 -4.85 -16.36 -71.29
CA GLU A 5 -4.61 -16.95 -69.95
C GLU A 5 -4.69 -15.86 -68.87
N THR A 6 -5.70 -15.96 -68.03
CA THR A 6 -5.80 -15.13 -66.82
C THR A 6 -4.92 -15.71 -65.73
N ASN A 7 -3.83 -15.04 -65.48
CA ASN A 7 -2.88 -15.36 -64.43
C ASN A 7 -3.39 -14.82 -63.08
N ASN A 8 -3.87 -15.72 -62.24
CA ASN A 8 -4.35 -15.39 -60.90
C ASN A 8 -3.16 -15.50 -59.91
N ALA A 9 -2.46 -14.39 -59.73
CA ALA A 9 -1.38 -14.30 -58.75
C ALA A 9 -1.98 -14.08 -57.35
N ALA A 10 -2.15 -15.16 -56.59
CA ALA A 10 -2.42 -15.11 -55.17
C ALA A 10 -1.19 -14.55 -54.46
N ALA A 11 -1.28 -13.29 -54.06
CA ALA A 11 -0.28 -12.64 -53.21
C ALA A 11 -0.35 -13.24 -51.80
N THR A 12 0.57 -14.16 -51.51
CA THR A 12 0.82 -14.67 -50.15
C THR A 12 1.48 -13.56 -49.34
N LEU A 13 0.69 -12.91 -48.50
CA LEU A 13 1.21 -11.99 -47.49
C LEU A 13 1.98 -12.79 -46.44
N GLU A 14 3.28 -12.96 -46.64
CA GLU A 14 4.20 -13.36 -45.59
C GLU A 14 4.29 -12.25 -44.54
N LEU A 15 3.54 -12.42 -43.45
CA LEU A 15 3.73 -11.69 -42.23
C LEU A 15 5.12 -12.07 -41.65
N THR A 16 6.16 -11.41 -42.08
CA THR A 16 7.46 -11.45 -41.40
C THR A 16 7.28 -10.90 -39.99
N LYS A 17 6.98 -11.82 -39.04
CA LYS A 17 7.10 -11.55 -37.63
C LYS A 17 8.55 -11.15 -37.33
N ALA A 18 8.77 -9.84 -37.20
CA ALA A 18 10.02 -9.34 -36.63
C ALA A 18 10.29 -10.07 -35.32
N PRO A 19 11.50 -10.58 -35.06
CA PRO A 19 11.79 -11.25 -33.82
C PRO A 19 11.52 -10.27 -32.68
N ARG A 20 10.55 -10.59 -31.82
CA ARG A 20 10.37 -9.88 -30.56
C ARG A 20 11.70 -9.99 -29.84
N LYS A 21 12.45 -8.87 -29.74
CA LYS A 21 13.58 -8.76 -28.83
C LYS A 21 13.07 -9.26 -27.48
N ALA A 22 13.62 -10.38 -27.02
CA ALA A 22 13.44 -10.79 -25.64
C ALA A 22 13.72 -9.58 -24.75
N PRO A 23 12.89 -9.27 -23.76
CA PRO A 23 13.19 -8.19 -22.86
C PRO A 23 14.58 -8.48 -22.30
N VAL A 24 15.55 -7.63 -22.65
CA VAL A 24 16.82 -7.60 -21.93
C VAL A 24 16.39 -7.32 -20.51
N LEU A 25 16.55 -8.30 -19.61
CA LEU A 25 16.46 -8.09 -18.18
C LEU A 25 17.55 -7.09 -17.84
N ASP A 26 17.20 -5.82 -18.02
CA ASP A 26 17.97 -4.70 -17.52
C ASP A 26 18.13 -4.97 -16.04
N VAL A 27 19.36 -5.16 -15.57
CA VAL A 27 19.65 -5.33 -14.15
C VAL A 27 19.32 -4.00 -13.48
N ARG A 28 18.04 -3.78 -13.24
CA ARG A 28 17.56 -2.57 -12.56
C ARG A 28 17.84 -2.73 -11.10
N ASP A 29 18.48 -1.74 -10.52
CA ASP A 29 18.67 -1.70 -9.07
C ASP A 29 17.31 -1.72 -8.37
N ILE A 30 17.20 -2.58 -7.36
CA ILE A 30 16.00 -2.67 -6.54
C ILE A 30 15.79 -1.31 -5.84
N PRO A 31 14.57 -0.75 -5.82
CA PRO A 31 14.29 0.52 -5.19
C PRO A 31 14.72 0.56 -3.73
N GLN A 32 15.73 1.36 -3.41
CA GLN A 32 16.31 1.50 -2.07
C GLN A 32 16.62 2.96 -1.75
N ALA A 33 16.79 3.27 -0.49
CA ALA A 33 17.15 4.60 0.00
C ALA A 33 17.97 4.51 1.31
N PRO A 34 19.24 4.07 1.26
CA PRO A 34 20.04 3.81 2.47
C PRO A 34 20.24 5.05 3.37
N GLY A 35 20.36 6.25 2.77
CA GLY A 35 20.49 7.49 3.52
C GLY A 35 19.26 7.81 4.37
N PRO A 36 18.06 7.90 3.80
CA PRO A 36 16.81 8.03 4.55
C PRO A 36 16.57 6.91 5.57
N GLU A 37 16.93 5.65 5.28
CA GLU A 37 16.85 4.54 6.24
C GLU A 37 17.70 4.82 7.48
N LYS A 38 18.96 5.19 7.29
CA LYS A 38 19.86 5.60 8.36
C LYS A 38 19.32 6.79 9.14
N GLY A 39 18.78 7.80 8.45
CA GLY A 39 18.18 8.98 9.06
C GLY A 39 17.01 8.65 9.98
N VAL A 40 16.12 7.76 9.56
CA VAL A 40 15.00 7.30 10.39
C VAL A 40 15.49 6.54 11.61
N LEU A 41 16.44 5.59 11.46
CA LEU A 41 17.02 4.83 12.56
C LEU A 41 17.77 5.73 13.55
N ALA A 42 18.49 6.74 13.07
CA ALA A 42 19.19 7.71 13.91
C ALA A 42 18.22 8.53 14.78
N LEU A 43 17.10 8.98 14.21
CA LEU A 43 16.06 9.70 14.95
C LEU A 43 15.37 8.79 15.97
N MET A 44 15.10 7.53 15.60
CA MET A 44 14.57 6.53 16.54
C MET A 44 15.53 6.26 17.71
N ALA A 45 16.82 6.24 17.46
CA ALA A 45 17.84 6.08 18.51
C ALA A 45 17.97 7.33 19.40
N MET A 46 17.71 8.53 18.85
CA MET A 46 17.77 9.80 19.58
C MET A 46 16.59 10.00 20.52
N ASP A 47 15.38 9.75 20.05
CA ASP A 47 14.14 9.83 20.84
C ASP A 47 13.22 8.64 20.50
N PRO A 48 13.46 7.48 21.14
CA PRO A 48 12.68 6.28 20.89
C PRO A 48 11.20 6.45 21.21
N ALA A 49 10.88 7.21 22.26
CA ALA A 49 9.49 7.38 22.70
C ALA A 49 8.63 8.03 21.61
N THR A 50 9.17 9.04 20.95
CA THR A 50 8.48 9.76 19.87
C THR A 50 8.53 8.98 18.56
N TYR A 51 9.73 8.65 18.05
CA TYR A 51 9.86 8.18 16.67
C TYR A 51 9.58 6.68 16.49
N VAL A 52 9.98 5.83 17.45
CA VAL A 52 9.59 4.41 17.39
C VAL A 52 8.09 4.29 17.63
N GLY A 53 7.53 5.05 18.58
CA GLY A 53 6.10 5.09 18.86
C GLY A 53 5.27 5.49 17.64
N GLN A 54 5.67 6.52 16.89
CA GLN A 54 5.02 6.94 15.66
C GLN A 54 5.06 5.83 14.59
N CYS A 55 6.22 5.20 14.37
CA CYS A 55 6.35 4.13 13.40
C CYS A 55 5.52 2.89 13.76
N VAL A 56 5.45 2.53 15.04
CA VAL A 56 4.59 1.43 15.50
C VAL A 56 3.11 1.76 15.29
N THR A 57 2.69 2.99 15.58
CA THR A 57 1.32 3.45 15.36
C THR A 57 0.94 3.44 13.88
N LEU A 58 1.88 3.80 12.99
CA LEU A 58 1.71 3.73 11.53
C LEU A 58 1.77 2.31 10.97
N GLY A 59 1.94 1.28 11.80
CA GLY A 59 2.04 -0.11 11.38
C GLY A 59 3.28 -0.42 10.52
N MET A 60 4.39 0.32 10.76
CA MET A 60 5.64 0.12 10.02
C MET A 60 6.20 -1.28 10.32
N THR A 61 6.58 -2.00 9.27
CA THR A 61 7.22 -3.32 9.32
C THR A 61 8.71 -3.22 8.94
N GLU A 62 9.47 -4.28 9.18
CA GLU A 62 10.88 -4.35 8.79
C GLU A 62 11.11 -4.24 7.28
N ASP A 63 10.08 -4.55 6.47
CA ASP A 63 10.16 -4.50 5.00
C ASP A 63 10.24 -3.07 4.42
N TYR A 64 9.96 -2.06 5.24
CA TYR A 64 10.23 -0.66 4.88
C TYR A 64 11.72 -0.41 4.66
N PHE A 65 12.58 -1.16 5.35
CA PHE A 65 14.02 -1.11 5.17
C PHE A 65 14.49 -2.08 4.08
N TYR A 66 15.47 -1.68 3.32
CA TYR A 66 16.10 -2.53 2.32
C TYR A 66 17.27 -3.30 2.89
N LEU A 67 18.15 -2.60 3.65
CA LEU A 67 19.36 -3.21 4.19
C LEU A 67 19.03 -4.19 5.32
N PRO A 68 19.56 -5.42 5.29
CA PRO A 68 19.35 -6.42 6.36
C PRO A 68 19.75 -5.91 7.75
N ALA A 69 20.84 -5.13 7.82
CA ALA A 69 21.27 -4.47 9.04
C ALA A 69 20.22 -3.52 9.62
N HIS A 70 19.57 -2.73 8.77
CA HIS A 70 18.53 -1.78 9.17
C HIS A 70 17.23 -2.50 9.57
N LYS A 71 16.88 -3.60 8.89
CA LYS A 71 15.74 -4.47 9.27
C LYS A 71 15.95 -5.04 10.68
N LEU A 72 17.15 -5.53 10.95
CA LEU A 72 17.50 -6.08 12.26
C LEU A 72 17.42 -5.03 13.36
N LEU A 73 17.93 -3.83 13.12
CA LEU A 73 17.87 -2.72 14.08
C LEU A 73 16.44 -2.27 14.34
N TRP A 74 15.61 -2.15 13.32
CA TRP A 74 14.20 -1.84 13.49
C TRP A 74 13.50 -2.88 14.38
N ARG A 75 13.67 -4.17 14.09
CA ARG A 75 13.09 -5.27 14.88
C ARG A 75 13.54 -5.19 16.35
N LEU A 76 14.79 -4.89 16.58
CA LEU A 76 15.33 -4.75 17.93
C LEU A 76 14.75 -3.51 18.65
N PHE A 77 14.69 -2.36 17.98
CA PHE A 77 14.08 -1.13 18.51
C PHE A 77 12.62 -1.34 18.86
N GLN A 78 11.85 -1.94 17.96
CA GLN A 78 10.43 -2.26 18.17
C GLN A 78 10.23 -3.20 19.37
N THR A 79 11.06 -4.24 19.47
CA THR A 79 10.97 -5.23 20.57
C THR A 79 11.25 -4.56 21.92
N ARG A 80 12.29 -3.74 22.00
CA ARG A 80 12.66 -3.02 23.22
C ARG A 80 11.64 -1.95 23.59
N TYR A 81 11.16 -1.21 22.62
CA TYR A 81 10.10 -0.22 22.82
C TYR A 81 8.84 -0.87 23.44
N ASN A 82 8.40 -2.01 22.90
CA ASN A 82 7.25 -2.73 23.44
C ASN A 82 7.47 -3.28 24.86
N LYS A 83 8.71 -3.54 25.25
CA LYS A 83 9.08 -3.97 26.61
C LYS A 83 9.43 -2.81 27.54
N ASN A 84 9.38 -1.56 27.08
CA ASN A 84 9.86 -0.38 27.80
C ASN A 84 11.34 -0.50 28.25
N GLU A 85 12.16 -1.16 27.45
CA GLU A 85 13.59 -1.29 27.65
C GLU A 85 14.35 -0.10 27.00
N PRO A 86 15.53 0.28 27.52
CA PRO A 86 16.29 1.39 26.96
C PRO A 86 16.82 1.07 25.55
N ILE A 87 16.79 2.09 24.68
CA ILE A 87 17.27 2.05 23.30
C ILE A 87 18.46 3.01 23.16
N ASP A 88 19.53 2.73 23.89
CA ASP A 88 20.79 3.44 23.79
C ASP A 88 21.87 2.56 23.14
N ILE A 89 22.96 3.19 22.69
CA ILE A 89 24.02 2.49 21.96
C ILE A 89 24.61 1.31 22.74
N VAL A 90 24.75 1.44 24.05
CA VAL A 90 25.37 0.39 24.90
C VAL A 90 24.42 -0.80 24.99
N SER A 91 23.15 -0.54 25.32
CA SER A 91 22.11 -1.56 25.45
C SER A 91 21.85 -2.29 24.14
N ILE A 92 21.89 -1.59 23.01
CA ILE A 92 21.71 -2.16 21.68
C ILE A 92 22.93 -3.01 21.27
N THR A 93 24.15 -2.52 21.55
CA THR A 93 25.38 -3.29 21.29
C THR A 93 25.36 -4.61 22.05
N GLN A 94 25.07 -4.56 23.36
CA GLN A 94 25.00 -5.77 24.18
C GLN A 94 23.95 -6.77 23.65
N ALA A 95 22.76 -6.29 23.28
CA ALA A 95 21.72 -7.14 22.75
C ALA A 95 22.13 -7.80 21.42
N LEU A 96 22.85 -7.10 20.56
CA LEU A 96 23.37 -7.66 19.30
C LEU A 96 24.51 -8.64 19.53
N GLU A 97 25.35 -8.44 20.55
CA GLU A 97 26.38 -9.39 20.97
C GLU A 97 25.75 -10.67 21.51
N ASP A 98 24.75 -10.55 22.39
CA ASP A 98 24.03 -11.70 22.97
C ASP A 98 23.34 -12.53 21.88
N MET A 99 22.87 -11.89 20.80
CA MET A 99 22.29 -12.56 19.64
C MET A 99 23.32 -13.03 18.61
N HIS A 100 24.60 -12.77 18.80
CA HIS A 100 25.69 -13.01 17.83
C HIS A 100 25.45 -12.36 16.45
N GLN A 101 24.81 -11.19 16.45
CA GLN A 101 24.43 -10.45 15.24
C GLN A 101 25.09 -9.06 15.12
N LEU A 102 26.03 -8.73 15.97
CA LEU A 102 26.71 -7.43 15.93
C LEU A 102 27.42 -7.19 14.58
N GLU A 103 28.07 -8.21 14.05
CA GLU A 103 28.75 -8.13 12.75
C GLU A 103 27.78 -7.88 11.58
N ALA A 104 26.53 -8.36 11.67
CA ALA A 104 25.50 -8.15 10.64
C ALA A 104 25.10 -6.68 10.49
N VAL A 105 25.31 -5.85 11.51
CA VAL A 105 25.07 -4.40 11.47
C VAL A 105 26.32 -3.58 11.21
N GLY A 106 27.44 -4.23 10.86
CA GLY A 106 28.73 -3.57 10.62
C GLY A 106 29.55 -3.37 11.89
N GLY A 107 29.32 -4.21 12.91
CA GLY A 107 30.01 -4.13 14.19
C GLY A 107 29.67 -2.87 14.99
N SER A 108 30.47 -2.60 16.00
CA SER A 108 30.32 -1.37 16.81
C SER A 108 30.50 -0.09 15.97
N ALA A 109 31.29 -0.14 14.89
CA ALA A 109 31.48 0.98 13.99
C ALA A 109 30.20 1.33 13.20
N GLY A 110 29.49 0.32 12.68
CA GLY A 110 28.23 0.52 11.97
C GLY A 110 27.14 1.11 12.89
N LEU A 111 27.05 0.64 14.13
CA LEU A 111 26.16 1.23 15.12
C LEU A 111 26.54 2.69 15.42
N ALA A 112 27.82 2.95 15.68
CA ALA A 112 28.30 4.31 15.95
C ALA A 112 27.99 5.26 14.76
N GLU A 113 28.07 4.79 13.53
CA GLU A 113 27.72 5.56 12.35
C GLU A 113 26.23 5.94 12.33
N ILE A 114 25.33 5.04 12.74
CA ILE A 114 23.90 5.32 12.83
C ILE A 114 23.60 6.31 13.96
N TYR A 115 24.14 6.09 15.15
CA TYR A 115 23.93 6.97 16.31
C TYR A 115 24.57 8.36 16.16
N SER A 116 25.63 8.48 15.35
CA SER A 116 26.28 9.76 15.04
C SER A 116 25.71 10.46 13.81
N PHE A 117 24.78 9.83 13.09
CA PHE A 117 24.19 10.43 11.91
C PHE A 117 23.35 11.66 12.29
N THR A 118 23.87 12.83 11.92
CA THR A 118 23.25 14.10 12.29
C THR A 118 22.06 14.39 11.37
N THR A 119 20.86 14.36 11.94
CA THR A 119 19.64 14.74 11.26
C THR A 119 18.73 15.49 12.23
N THR A 120 17.75 16.20 11.71
CA THR A 120 16.76 16.91 12.53
C THR A 120 15.40 16.22 12.44
N GLY A 121 14.62 16.26 13.52
CA GLY A 121 13.28 15.70 13.57
C GLY A 121 12.34 16.25 12.48
N ALA A 122 12.63 17.47 11.98
CA ALA A 122 11.87 18.08 10.89
C ALA A 122 11.89 17.25 9.58
N TYR A 123 12.89 16.41 9.37
CA TYR A 123 13.00 15.56 8.18
C TYR A 123 12.44 14.16 8.38
N PHE A 124 11.97 13.81 9.58
CA PHE A 124 11.49 12.48 9.89
C PHE A 124 10.37 12.01 8.95
N GLU A 125 9.31 12.80 8.83
CA GLU A 125 8.19 12.49 7.95
C GLU A 125 8.61 12.39 6.48
N HIS A 126 9.52 13.27 6.05
CA HIS A 126 10.05 13.23 4.69
C HIS A 126 10.80 11.92 4.42
N TYR A 127 11.69 11.50 5.33
CA TYR A 127 12.41 10.24 5.20
C TYR A 127 11.46 9.04 5.27
N LEU A 128 10.50 9.07 6.18
CA LEU A 128 9.50 8.02 6.31
C LEU A 128 8.67 7.84 5.02
N ASN A 129 8.27 8.93 4.39
CA ASN A 129 7.56 8.90 3.11
C ASN A 129 8.44 8.29 1.99
N ILE A 130 9.74 8.62 1.94
CA ILE A 130 10.66 8.00 1.00
C ILE A 130 10.76 6.48 1.22
N LEU A 131 10.89 6.04 2.48
CA LEU A 131 10.94 4.61 2.82
C LEU A 131 9.66 3.90 2.37
N LYS A 132 8.52 4.51 2.64
CA LYS A 132 7.21 4.01 2.24
C LYS A 132 7.11 3.84 0.72
N ASP A 133 7.47 4.87 -0.03
CA ASP A 133 7.44 4.80 -1.50
C ASP A 133 8.35 3.69 -2.03
N LYS A 134 9.57 3.55 -1.47
CA LYS A 134 10.49 2.48 -1.85
C LYS A 134 9.98 1.09 -1.47
N PHE A 135 9.36 0.96 -0.30
CA PHE A 135 8.72 -0.29 0.12
C PHE A 135 7.61 -0.71 -0.85
N ILE A 136 6.73 0.23 -1.22
CA ILE A 136 5.63 -0.05 -2.16
C ILE A 136 6.15 -0.46 -3.53
N LEU A 137 7.17 0.24 -4.04
CA LEU A 137 7.78 -0.14 -5.31
C LEU A 137 8.39 -1.56 -5.27
N ARG A 138 9.05 -1.94 -4.17
CA ARG A 138 9.53 -3.31 -3.97
C ARG A 138 8.38 -4.31 -3.92
N SER A 139 7.32 -4.02 -3.17
CA SER A 139 6.15 -4.89 -3.07
C SER A 139 5.48 -5.13 -4.43
N ILE A 140 5.40 -4.10 -5.28
CA ILE A 140 4.88 -4.24 -6.65
C ILE A 140 5.80 -5.15 -7.49
N ILE A 141 7.12 -4.98 -7.38
CA ILE A 141 8.09 -5.82 -8.10
C ILE A 141 7.98 -7.27 -7.64
N ASP A 142 7.86 -7.51 -6.34
CA ASP A 142 7.75 -8.86 -5.78
C ASP A 142 6.47 -9.57 -6.24
N ILE A 143 5.33 -8.87 -6.20
CA ILE A 143 4.06 -9.43 -6.70
C ILE A 143 4.13 -9.70 -8.19
N ALA A 144 4.70 -8.79 -8.98
CA ALA A 144 4.86 -8.99 -10.42
C ALA A 144 5.73 -10.22 -10.72
N ASN A 145 6.84 -10.40 -9.99
CA ASN A 145 7.72 -11.57 -10.15
C ASN A 145 7.02 -12.87 -9.73
N GLN A 146 6.31 -12.88 -8.60
CA GLN A 146 5.55 -14.03 -8.14
C GLN A 146 4.45 -14.40 -9.14
N SER A 147 3.66 -13.43 -9.59
CA SER A 147 2.60 -13.62 -10.58
C SER A 147 3.16 -14.15 -11.91
N THR A 148 4.31 -13.62 -12.33
CA THR A 148 4.99 -14.07 -13.55
C THR A 148 5.43 -15.53 -13.41
N THR A 149 6.04 -15.90 -12.28
CA THR A 149 6.48 -17.29 -12.03
C THR A 149 5.28 -18.23 -12.02
N GLN A 150 4.23 -17.91 -11.28
CA GLN A 150 3.01 -18.72 -11.22
C GLN A 150 2.33 -18.88 -12.58
N ALA A 151 2.33 -17.83 -13.41
CA ALA A 151 1.77 -17.91 -14.77
C ALA A 151 2.61 -18.82 -15.69
N PHE A 152 3.93 -18.88 -15.54
CA PHE A 152 4.80 -19.80 -16.29
C PHE A 152 4.65 -21.24 -15.83
N ASP A 153 4.33 -21.48 -14.56
CA ASP A 153 4.09 -22.82 -14.01
C ASP A 153 2.76 -23.43 -14.51
N ASN A 154 2.01 -22.69 -15.34
CA ASN A 154 0.77 -23.09 -15.98
C ASN A 154 -0.26 -23.66 -15.00
N PRO A 155 -0.80 -22.85 -14.10
CA PRO A 155 -1.69 -23.29 -13.03
C PRO A 155 -2.97 -23.92 -13.59
N ASP A 156 -3.48 -24.93 -12.91
CA ASP A 156 -4.72 -25.63 -13.29
C ASP A 156 -5.94 -24.69 -13.22
N ASP A 157 -5.92 -23.72 -12.31
CA ASP A 157 -6.97 -22.69 -12.15
C ASP A 157 -6.42 -21.28 -12.38
N VAL A 158 -6.69 -20.75 -13.55
CA VAL A 158 -6.30 -19.38 -13.93
C VAL A 158 -7.11 -18.33 -13.17
N ALA A 159 -8.36 -18.65 -12.76
CA ALA A 159 -9.21 -17.73 -12.02
C ALA A 159 -8.66 -17.52 -10.60
N GLU A 160 -8.20 -18.59 -9.93
CA GLU A 160 -7.56 -18.51 -8.63
C GLU A 160 -6.28 -17.65 -8.66
N LEU A 161 -5.47 -17.79 -9.71
CA LEU A 161 -4.30 -16.93 -9.89
C LEU A 161 -4.69 -15.46 -10.02
N LEU A 162 -5.71 -15.16 -10.81
CA LEU A 162 -6.19 -13.79 -11.01
C LEU A 162 -6.70 -13.18 -9.71
N ASP A 163 -7.52 -13.90 -8.95
CA ASP A 163 -8.03 -13.47 -7.64
C ASP A 163 -6.90 -13.22 -6.63
N SER A 164 -5.87 -14.06 -6.66
CA SER A 164 -4.68 -13.89 -5.82
C SER A 164 -3.93 -12.61 -6.15
N VAL A 165 -3.70 -12.33 -7.43
CA VAL A 165 -3.02 -11.10 -7.89
C VAL A 165 -3.82 -9.86 -7.51
N GLU A 166 -5.15 -9.87 -7.72
CA GLU A 166 -6.03 -8.75 -7.33
C GLU A 166 -5.98 -8.50 -5.82
N THR A 167 -6.03 -9.55 -5.02
CA THR A 167 -5.95 -9.47 -3.56
C THR A 167 -4.64 -8.84 -3.11
N HIS A 168 -3.51 -9.24 -3.67
CA HIS A 168 -2.21 -8.69 -3.33
C HIS A 168 -2.08 -7.20 -3.73
N ILE A 169 -2.57 -6.83 -4.92
CA ILE A 169 -2.59 -5.43 -5.36
C ILE A 169 -3.47 -4.58 -4.45
N PHE A 170 -4.63 -5.10 -4.05
CA PHE A 170 -5.52 -4.42 -3.11
C PHE A 170 -4.85 -4.18 -1.75
N GLN A 171 -4.15 -5.18 -1.20
CA GLN A 171 -3.41 -5.05 0.05
C GLN A 171 -2.31 -3.97 -0.02
N ILE A 172 -1.58 -3.88 -1.14
CA ILE A 172 -0.61 -2.79 -1.34
C ILE A 172 -1.31 -1.43 -1.31
N ARG A 173 -2.44 -1.30 -1.99
CA ARG A 173 -3.21 -0.07 -2.04
C ARG A 173 -3.71 0.34 -0.65
N GLU A 174 -4.21 -0.59 0.14
CA GLU A 174 -4.64 -0.33 1.50
C GLU A 174 -3.49 0.17 2.38
N ARG A 175 -2.33 -0.49 2.34
CA ARG A 175 -1.13 -0.05 3.06
C ARG A 175 -0.66 1.33 2.62
N TYR A 176 -0.78 1.66 1.33
CA TYR A 176 -0.47 3.00 0.82
C TYR A 176 -1.42 4.05 1.36
N ASN A 177 -2.71 3.77 1.37
CA ASN A 177 -3.74 4.71 1.81
C ASN A 177 -3.74 4.88 3.33
N SER A 178 -3.61 3.81 4.11
CA SER A 178 -3.62 3.86 5.59
C SER A 178 -2.58 4.83 6.15
N ALA A 179 -1.42 4.96 5.50
CA ALA A 179 -0.41 5.92 5.93
C ALA A 179 -0.61 7.34 5.35
N LYS A 180 -1.56 7.52 4.40
CA LYS A 180 -1.90 8.83 3.83
C LYS A 180 -3.17 9.39 4.48
N ASP A 181 -3.97 8.54 5.10
CA ASP A 181 -5.26 8.87 5.73
C ASP A 181 -5.14 9.25 7.22
N GLU A 182 -4.00 9.72 7.70
CA GLU A 182 -4.04 10.69 8.79
C GLU A 182 -4.66 11.99 8.23
N GLN A 183 -5.92 11.88 7.83
CA GLN A 183 -6.70 13.07 7.59
C GLN A 183 -6.76 13.79 8.94
N SER A 184 -5.93 14.80 9.07
CA SER A 184 -5.99 15.71 10.21
C SER A 184 -7.47 16.05 10.45
N LEU A 185 -7.92 16.01 11.71
CA LEU A 185 -9.28 16.42 12.06
C LEU A 185 -9.68 17.71 11.34
N ALA A 186 -8.73 18.62 11.12
CA ALA A 186 -8.89 19.82 10.34
C ALA A 186 -9.23 19.55 8.86
N SER A 187 -8.65 18.53 8.23
CA SER A 187 -8.96 18.18 6.83
C SER A 187 -10.35 17.54 6.71
N ILE A 188 -10.72 16.69 7.67
CA ILE A 188 -12.05 16.08 7.75
C ILE A 188 -13.11 17.15 7.95
N LEU A 189 -12.88 18.09 8.87
CA LEU A 189 -13.78 19.21 9.12
C LEU A 189 -13.90 20.12 7.89
N LYS A 190 -12.79 20.43 7.23
CA LYS A 190 -12.80 21.22 5.98
C LYS A 190 -13.62 20.53 4.89
N GLN A 191 -13.45 19.22 4.72
CA GLN A 191 -14.22 18.44 3.74
C GLN A 191 -15.71 18.39 4.11
N ALA A 192 -16.03 18.23 5.40
CA ALA A 192 -17.40 18.26 5.89
C ALA A 192 -18.07 19.61 5.62
N VAL A 193 -17.36 20.73 5.87
CA VAL A 193 -17.86 22.09 5.56
C VAL A 193 -18.12 22.25 4.06
N ILE A 194 -17.17 21.84 3.20
CA ILE A 194 -17.36 21.91 1.74
C ILE A 194 -18.56 21.07 1.28
N ASN A 195 -18.74 19.88 1.86
CA ASN A 195 -19.87 19.02 1.53
C ASN A 195 -21.20 19.65 2.02
N PHE A 196 -21.18 20.31 3.19
CA PHE A 196 -22.34 21.03 3.72
C PHE A 196 -22.70 22.26 2.88
N GLU A 197 -21.72 23.03 2.43
CA GLU A 197 -21.92 24.15 1.51
C GLU A 197 -22.54 23.69 0.18
N LYS A 198 -22.03 22.59 -0.39
CA LYS A 198 -22.61 21.95 -1.59
C LYS A 198 -24.07 21.52 -1.34
N PHE A 199 -24.34 20.95 -0.16
CA PHE A 199 -25.69 20.55 0.22
C PHE A 199 -26.65 21.76 0.26
N ILE A 200 -26.26 22.88 0.87
CA ILE A 200 -27.04 24.10 0.91
C ILE A 200 -27.24 24.66 -0.50
N ALA A 201 -26.20 24.68 -1.32
CA ALA A 201 -26.23 25.18 -2.69
C ALA A 201 -27.16 24.36 -3.61
N SER A 202 -27.31 23.05 -3.34
CA SER A 202 -28.17 22.16 -4.14
C SER A 202 -29.69 22.36 -3.94
N LYS A 203 -30.11 23.23 -3.01
CA LYS A 203 -31.52 23.61 -2.75
C LYS A 203 -32.50 22.42 -2.71
N GLY A 204 -32.09 21.28 -2.13
CA GLY A 204 -32.96 20.13 -2.01
C GLY A 204 -33.00 19.22 -3.25
N GLN A 205 -32.08 19.37 -4.19
CA GLN A 205 -31.91 18.37 -5.25
C GLN A 205 -31.37 17.06 -4.66
N ILE A 206 -31.88 15.94 -5.17
CA ILE A 206 -31.45 14.58 -4.78
C ILE A 206 -29.96 14.45 -5.05
N GLN A 207 -29.16 14.16 -4.01
CA GLN A 207 -27.70 14.09 -4.11
C GLN A 207 -27.18 12.68 -4.42
N GLY A 208 -28.02 11.66 -4.20
CA GLY A 208 -27.68 10.26 -4.48
C GLY A 208 -28.17 9.78 -5.83
N LEU A 209 -27.89 8.51 -6.12
CA LEU A 209 -28.46 7.81 -7.27
C LEU A 209 -29.98 7.71 -7.08
N THR A 210 -30.75 8.16 -8.07
CA THR A 210 -32.21 8.07 -8.02
C THR A 210 -32.66 6.63 -8.22
N THR A 211 -33.62 6.18 -7.42
CA THR A 211 -34.23 4.84 -7.55
C THR A 211 -35.33 4.80 -8.61
N GLY A 212 -35.80 5.97 -9.06
CA GLY A 212 -36.94 6.13 -9.96
C GLY A 212 -38.30 6.20 -9.23
N PHE A 213 -38.33 6.04 -7.90
CA PHE A 213 -39.51 6.21 -7.06
C PHE A 213 -39.44 7.56 -6.35
N GLU A 214 -40.18 8.55 -6.83
CA GLU A 214 -40.12 9.94 -6.33
C GLU A 214 -40.29 10.07 -4.82
N GLU A 215 -41.22 9.34 -4.24
CA GLU A 215 -41.51 9.35 -2.80
C GLU A 215 -40.35 8.78 -1.98
N LEU A 216 -39.71 7.72 -2.50
CA LEU A 216 -38.56 7.11 -1.86
C LEU A 216 -37.34 8.02 -1.98
N ASP A 217 -37.11 8.55 -3.16
CA ASP A 217 -35.98 9.44 -3.43
C ASP A 217 -36.07 10.75 -2.63
N LYS A 218 -37.29 11.32 -2.42
CA LYS A 218 -37.50 12.45 -1.53
C LYS A 218 -37.19 12.15 -0.07
N LYS A 219 -37.52 10.94 0.41
CA LYS A 219 -37.29 10.54 1.81
C LYS A 219 -35.84 10.12 2.09
N SER A 220 -35.19 9.43 1.16
CA SER A 220 -33.80 8.95 1.29
C SER A 220 -32.76 9.95 0.82
N ASN A 221 -33.14 10.98 0.05
CA ASN A 221 -32.24 11.87 -0.68
C ASN A 221 -31.35 11.15 -1.69
N GLY A 222 -31.87 10.03 -2.25
CA GLY A 222 -31.16 9.13 -3.15
C GLY A 222 -30.22 8.16 -2.45
N LEU A 223 -29.77 7.12 -3.17
CA LEU A 223 -28.83 6.12 -2.65
C LEU A 223 -27.39 6.67 -2.71
N LYS A 224 -26.67 6.66 -1.59
CA LYS A 224 -25.28 7.15 -1.50
C LYS A 224 -24.30 5.98 -1.39
N PRO A 225 -23.06 6.13 -1.86
CA PRO A 225 -22.02 5.14 -1.63
C PRO A 225 -21.82 4.88 -0.13
N GLY A 226 -21.87 3.61 0.28
CA GLY A 226 -21.76 3.21 1.67
C GLY A 226 -23.09 3.07 2.43
N ASP A 227 -24.21 3.51 1.84
CA ASP A 227 -25.53 3.32 2.45
C ASP A 227 -26.03 1.89 2.20
N MET A 228 -26.53 1.26 3.27
CA MET A 228 -27.20 -0.03 3.19
C MET A 228 -28.71 0.17 3.27
N SER A 229 -29.43 -0.13 2.19
CA SER A 229 -30.91 -0.10 2.16
C SER A 229 -31.47 -1.50 2.22
N VAL A 230 -32.34 -1.75 3.20
CA VAL A 230 -33.01 -3.05 3.39
C VAL A 230 -34.52 -2.85 3.31
N SER A 231 -35.18 -3.53 2.35
CA SER A 231 -36.64 -3.54 2.26
C SER A 231 -37.17 -4.86 2.80
N TYR A 232 -38.21 -4.77 3.65
CA TYR A 232 -38.90 -5.92 4.18
C TYR A 232 -40.27 -6.06 3.53
N THR A 233 -40.61 -7.25 3.10
CA THR A 233 -41.94 -7.59 2.58
C THR A 233 -42.87 -8.12 3.67
N HIS A 234 -42.48 -7.99 4.95
CA HIS A 234 -43.25 -8.50 6.07
C HIS A 234 -44.30 -7.47 6.46
N LEU A 235 -45.56 -7.73 6.08
CA LEU A 235 -46.71 -7.08 6.69
C LEU A 235 -46.98 -7.84 8.01
N THR A 236 -46.63 -7.22 9.14
CA THR A 236 -47.18 -7.62 10.41
C THR A 236 -48.67 -7.24 10.38
N LEU A 237 -49.55 -8.22 10.18
CA LEU A 237 -50.96 -8.03 10.43
C LEU A 237 -51.12 -7.62 11.89
N PRO A 238 -51.86 -6.53 12.19
CA PRO A 238 -52.18 -6.21 13.58
C PRO A 238 -52.98 -7.41 14.14
N THR A 239 -52.41 -8.10 15.09
CA THR A 239 -53.16 -9.07 15.90
C THR A 239 -54.14 -8.29 16.72
N ASN A 240 -55.38 -8.17 16.23
CA ASN A 240 -56.51 -7.77 17.03
C ASN A 240 -56.70 -8.87 18.09
N ARG A 241 -56.28 -8.60 19.31
CA ARG A 241 -56.64 -9.36 20.48
C ARG A 241 -57.86 -8.70 21.08
N GLU A 242 -59.02 -9.04 20.55
CA GLU A 242 -60.26 -8.84 21.26
C GLU A 242 -60.58 -10.12 22.03
N VAL A 243 -60.60 -10.00 23.34
CA VAL A 243 -61.36 -10.85 24.26
C VAL A 243 -62.21 -9.93 25.11
#